data_4a56e449b21be6dbac390c2e6da64261
#
_entry.id   4a56e449b21be6dbac390c2e6da64261
#
_cell.length_a   1.000
_cell.length_b   1.000
_cell.length_c   1.000
_cell.angle_alpha   90.00
_cell.angle_beta   90.00
_cell.angle_gamma   90.00
#
_symmetry.space_group_name_H-M   'P 1'
#
loop_
_entity.id
_entity.type
_entity.pdbx_description
1 polymer ?
#
loop_
_entity_poly.entity_id
_entity_poly.type
_entity_poly.pdbx_seq_one_letter_code
_entity_poly.pdbx_strand_id
1 'polypeptide(L)'
;MSLADFDPEIAQSIRDETERENNTLEMIASENFVSAEVQEAQGSVMTNKYAEGYPGKRYYGGCEFVDIAETLAIERAKKLFSAEHANVQPHSGSQANMAVYHTVLNPGDTILGMNLSHGGHLTHGCPVNFSGYTYNVVSYGVNQETELIDYDEVRKLATKNK
;
A
#
# COMPACT_ATOMS: atom_id res chain seq x y z
N MET A 1 -3.73 33.50 8.23
CA MET A 1 -2.73 32.90 9.15
C MET A 1 -2.13 31.71 8.39
N SER A 2 -0.85 31.73 8.14
CA SER A 2 -0.15 30.64 7.46
C SER A 2 0.25 29.55 8.46
N LEU A 3 0.68 28.38 7.97
CA LEU A 3 1.22 27.33 8.83
C LEU A 3 2.44 27.86 9.63
N ALA A 4 3.28 28.69 8.99
CA ALA A 4 4.46 29.27 9.64
C ALA A 4 4.10 30.24 10.78
N ASP A 5 2.92 30.88 10.72
CA ASP A 5 2.44 31.75 11.81
C ASP A 5 1.81 30.94 12.97
N PHE A 6 1.25 29.77 12.65
CA PHE A 6 0.53 28.92 13.59
C PHE A 6 1.45 27.90 14.28
N ASP A 7 2.29 27.21 13.49
CA ASP A 7 3.25 26.20 13.94
C ASP A 7 4.57 26.36 13.17
N PRO A 8 5.47 27.22 13.65
CA PRO A 8 6.75 27.48 12.98
C PRO A 8 7.69 26.27 12.96
N GLU A 9 7.59 25.35 13.92
CA GLU A 9 8.44 24.15 14.00
C GLU A 9 8.07 23.18 12.87
N ILE A 10 6.81 22.89 12.66
CA ILE A 10 6.35 22.06 11.53
C ILE A 10 6.61 22.75 10.19
N ALA A 11 6.37 24.05 10.10
CA ALA A 11 6.70 24.77 8.87
C ALA A 11 8.19 24.74 8.54
N GLN A 12 9.09 24.75 9.55
CA GLN A 12 10.53 24.61 9.34
C GLN A 12 10.85 23.18 8.87
N SER A 13 10.31 22.14 9.53
CA SER A 13 10.53 20.75 9.13
C SER A 13 10.14 20.49 7.67
N ILE A 14 9.03 21.06 7.20
CA ILE A 14 8.60 20.94 5.79
C ILE A 14 9.60 21.62 4.85
N ARG A 15 10.13 22.78 5.22
CA ARG A 15 11.18 23.46 4.42
C ARG A 15 12.45 22.65 4.35
N ASP A 16 12.90 22.12 5.49
CA ASP A 16 14.12 21.32 5.57
C ASP A 16 14.00 20.03 4.75
N GLU A 17 12.83 19.38 4.75
CA GLU A 17 12.56 18.20 3.91
C GLU A 17 12.53 18.58 2.42
N THR A 18 11.93 19.70 2.06
CA THR A 18 11.95 20.19 0.69
C THR A 18 13.38 20.46 0.21
N GLU A 19 14.23 21.02 1.08
CA GLU A 19 15.64 21.24 0.77
C GLU A 19 16.41 19.92 0.65
N ARG A 20 16.12 18.94 1.53
CA ARG A 20 16.70 17.59 1.44
C ARG A 20 16.37 16.94 0.11
N GLU A 21 15.09 16.92 -0.26
CA GLU A 21 14.63 16.33 -1.53
C GLU A 21 15.29 16.99 -2.76
N ASN A 22 15.46 18.30 -2.74
CA ASN A 22 16.11 19.04 -3.84
C ASN A 22 17.61 18.78 -3.97
N ASN A 23 18.28 18.42 -2.87
CA ASN A 23 19.74 18.30 -2.79
C ASN A 23 20.24 16.86 -2.72
N THR A 24 19.36 15.86 -2.65
CA THR A 24 19.74 14.45 -2.55
C THR A 24 19.11 13.61 -3.67
N LEU A 25 19.79 12.53 -4.03
CA LEU A 25 19.24 11.54 -4.94
C LEU A 25 18.47 10.49 -4.13
N GLU A 26 17.17 10.35 -4.43
CA GLU A 26 16.38 9.30 -3.83
C GLU A 26 16.67 7.95 -4.48
N MET A 27 17.14 6.99 -3.69
CA MET A 27 17.54 5.64 -4.14
C MET A 27 16.59 4.55 -3.67
N ILE A 28 15.51 4.90 -2.95
CA ILE A 28 14.51 3.95 -2.48
C ILE A 28 13.45 3.78 -3.57
N ALA A 29 13.42 2.62 -4.22
CA ALA A 29 12.58 2.35 -5.39
C ALA A 29 11.06 2.48 -5.12
N SER A 30 10.62 2.43 -3.87
CA SER A 30 9.22 2.57 -3.47
C SER A 30 8.80 4.03 -3.22
N GLU A 31 9.73 4.97 -3.22
CA GLU A 31 9.42 6.38 -3.05
C GLU A 31 9.11 7.07 -4.38
N ASN A 32 8.25 8.07 -4.33
CA ASN A 32 7.83 8.83 -5.51
C ASN A 32 7.54 10.29 -5.14
N PHE A 33 8.08 11.21 -5.91
CA PHE A 33 7.73 12.63 -5.81
C PHE A 33 6.35 12.84 -6.40
N VAL A 34 5.40 13.21 -5.56
CA VAL A 34 4.02 13.49 -5.99
C VAL A 34 3.90 14.88 -6.61
N SER A 35 2.94 15.07 -7.53
CA SER A 35 2.66 16.39 -8.09
C SER A 35 1.99 17.33 -7.07
N ALA A 36 2.10 18.63 -7.31
CA ALA A 36 1.48 19.65 -6.47
C ALA A 36 -0.05 19.45 -6.35
N GLU A 37 -0.70 18.99 -7.44
CA GLU A 37 -2.14 18.74 -7.47
C GLU A 37 -2.54 17.57 -6.56
N VAL A 38 -1.69 16.54 -6.43
CA VAL A 38 -1.92 15.44 -5.48
C VAL A 38 -1.81 15.96 -4.04
N GLN A 39 -0.80 16.79 -3.75
CA GLN A 39 -0.64 17.42 -2.43
C GLN A 39 -1.82 18.33 -2.09
N GLU A 40 -2.29 19.15 -3.04
CA GLU A 40 -3.46 20.01 -2.88
C GLU A 40 -4.73 19.19 -2.57
N ALA A 41 -4.97 18.13 -3.32
CA ALA A 41 -6.12 17.27 -3.10
C ALA A 41 -6.07 16.57 -1.73
N GLN A 42 -4.91 16.07 -1.33
CA GLN A 42 -4.71 15.39 -0.05
C GLN A 42 -4.88 16.33 1.14
N GLY A 43 -4.41 17.58 1.05
CA GLY A 43 -4.52 18.62 2.08
C GLY A 43 -5.85 19.38 2.07
N SER A 44 -6.83 18.94 1.28
CA SER A 44 -8.11 19.66 1.12
C SER A 44 -9.06 19.46 2.31
N VAL A 45 -10.18 20.19 2.30
CA VAL A 45 -11.26 20.09 3.29
C VAL A 45 -11.93 18.71 3.34
N MET A 46 -11.69 17.84 2.35
CA MET A 46 -12.17 16.45 2.37
C MET A 46 -11.59 15.66 3.55
N THR A 47 -10.44 16.07 4.08
CA THR A 47 -9.84 15.55 5.32
C THR A 47 -10.78 15.62 6.54
N ASN A 48 -11.71 16.57 6.56
CA ASN A 48 -12.64 16.76 7.67
C ASN A 48 -13.80 15.76 7.66
N LYS A 49 -14.04 15.06 6.54
CA LYS A 49 -15.25 14.24 6.38
C LYS A 49 -15.04 12.80 6.78
N TYR A 50 -15.79 12.38 7.77
CA TYR A 50 -15.93 10.96 8.13
C TYR A 50 -16.91 10.28 7.17
N ALA A 51 -16.44 9.25 6.41
CA ALA A 51 -17.17 8.64 5.28
C ALA A 51 -17.17 7.11 5.35
N GLU A 52 -17.54 6.55 6.51
CA GLU A 52 -17.67 5.11 6.70
C GLU A 52 -18.70 4.49 5.75
N GLY A 53 -18.39 3.35 5.17
CA GLY A 53 -19.17 2.69 4.13
C GLY A 53 -18.59 2.92 2.75
N TYR A 54 -19.41 2.81 1.72
CA TYR A 54 -19.00 2.96 0.31
C TYR A 54 -19.83 4.03 -0.40
N PRO A 55 -19.41 4.54 -1.55
CA PRO A 55 -20.19 5.50 -2.32
C PRO A 55 -21.65 5.08 -2.51
N GLY A 56 -22.58 5.96 -2.18
CA GLY A 56 -24.01 5.68 -2.22
C GLY A 56 -24.54 4.74 -1.11
N LYS A 57 -23.67 4.25 -0.23
CA LYS A 57 -24.01 3.33 0.89
C LYS A 57 -23.24 3.73 2.14
N ARG A 58 -23.36 4.98 2.55
CA ARG A 58 -22.70 5.53 3.73
C ARG A 58 -23.54 5.35 5.00
N TYR A 59 -22.87 5.26 6.13
CA TYR A 59 -23.53 5.24 7.44
C TYR A 59 -23.91 6.65 7.92
N TYR A 60 -23.30 7.71 7.34
CA TYR A 60 -23.51 9.10 7.72
C TYR A 60 -23.90 9.95 6.51
N GLY A 61 -24.65 11.04 6.78
CA GLY A 61 -24.99 12.04 5.76
C GLY A 61 -23.83 12.97 5.40
N GLY A 62 -24.02 13.77 4.36
CA GLY A 62 -23.03 14.77 3.91
C GLY A 62 -21.87 14.18 3.12
N CYS A 63 -22.05 13.04 2.49
CA CYS A 63 -20.99 12.31 1.75
C CYS A 63 -21.06 12.55 0.23
N GLU A 64 -21.95 13.40 -0.24
CA GLU A 64 -22.23 13.60 -1.68
C GLU A 64 -20.97 13.90 -2.49
N PHE A 65 -20.07 14.71 -1.95
CA PHE A 65 -18.87 15.15 -2.64
C PHE A 65 -17.68 14.18 -2.44
N VAL A 66 -17.54 13.58 -1.27
CA VAL A 66 -16.50 12.54 -1.07
C VAL A 66 -16.83 11.27 -1.83
N ASP A 67 -18.12 10.98 -2.05
CA ASP A 67 -18.57 9.90 -2.93
C ASP A 67 -18.11 10.08 -4.38
N ILE A 68 -18.11 11.33 -4.85
CA ILE A 68 -17.59 11.66 -6.20
C ILE A 68 -16.09 11.35 -6.26
N ALA A 69 -15.32 11.79 -5.25
CA ALA A 69 -13.88 11.57 -5.21
C ALA A 69 -13.53 10.06 -5.18
N GLU A 70 -14.20 9.29 -4.32
CA GLU A 70 -13.97 7.85 -4.21
C GLU A 70 -14.41 7.10 -5.49
N THR A 71 -15.55 7.46 -6.07
CA THR A 71 -16.02 6.88 -7.34
C THR A 71 -15.05 7.16 -8.48
N LEU A 72 -14.54 8.38 -8.59
CA LEU A 72 -13.52 8.72 -9.59
C LEU A 72 -12.24 7.90 -9.39
N ALA A 73 -11.79 7.71 -8.15
CA ALA A 73 -10.62 6.89 -7.86
C ALA A 73 -10.84 5.43 -8.26
N ILE A 74 -12.00 4.85 -7.94
CA ILE A 74 -12.38 3.49 -8.34
C ILE A 74 -12.36 3.33 -9.87
N GLU A 75 -13.06 4.21 -10.60
CA GLU A 75 -13.16 4.10 -12.05
C GLU A 75 -11.82 4.33 -12.75
N ARG A 76 -10.98 5.23 -12.24
CA ARG A 76 -9.63 5.46 -12.76
C ARG A 76 -8.71 4.28 -12.49
N ALA A 77 -8.76 3.68 -11.29
CA ALA A 77 -8.01 2.47 -10.97
C ALA A 77 -8.43 1.30 -11.86
N LYS A 78 -9.73 1.07 -12.04
CA LYS A 78 -10.25 0.05 -12.97
C LYS A 78 -9.71 0.25 -14.38
N LYS A 79 -9.74 1.46 -14.88
CA LYS A 79 -9.23 1.79 -16.21
C LYS A 79 -7.72 1.57 -16.33
N LEU A 80 -6.95 2.02 -15.33
CA LEU A 80 -5.49 1.94 -15.31
C LEU A 80 -4.99 0.48 -15.33
N PHE A 81 -5.64 -0.37 -14.54
CA PHE A 81 -5.26 -1.77 -14.38
C PHE A 81 -6.07 -2.75 -15.25
N SER A 82 -6.98 -2.25 -16.08
CA SER A 82 -7.92 -3.08 -16.86
C SER A 82 -8.68 -4.06 -15.97
N ALA A 83 -9.08 -3.63 -14.77
CA ALA A 83 -9.74 -4.44 -13.76
C ALA A 83 -11.26 -4.23 -13.79
N GLU A 84 -12.02 -5.29 -13.48
CA GLU A 84 -13.47 -5.21 -13.35
C GLU A 84 -13.90 -4.53 -12.05
N HIS A 85 -13.11 -4.70 -10.99
CA HIS A 85 -13.37 -4.16 -9.65
C HIS A 85 -12.13 -3.49 -9.08
N ALA A 86 -12.31 -2.48 -8.24
CA ALA A 86 -11.27 -1.85 -7.47
C ALA A 86 -11.81 -1.40 -6.11
N ASN A 87 -11.01 -1.53 -5.07
CA ASN A 87 -11.24 -0.93 -3.77
C ASN A 87 -10.08 0.02 -3.49
N VAL A 88 -10.40 1.28 -3.26
CA VAL A 88 -9.42 2.37 -3.07
C VAL A 88 -9.33 2.85 -1.62
N GLN A 89 -10.00 2.16 -0.69
CA GLN A 89 -10.03 2.57 0.72
C GLN A 89 -8.80 2.18 1.55
N PRO A 90 -8.01 1.12 1.23
CA PRO A 90 -6.81 0.84 2.00
C PRO A 90 -5.88 2.04 2.07
N HIS A 91 -5.42 2.37 3.28
CA HIS A 91 -4.52 3.52 3.49
C HIS A 91 -3.05 3.21 3.15
N SER A 92 -2.72 1.94 2.92
CA SER A 92 -1.36 1.48 2.60
C SER A 92 -1.38 0.16 1.82
N GLY A 93 -0.27 -0.13 1.13
CA GLY A 93 -0.07 -1.43 0.48
C GLY A 93 -0.12 -2.60 1.47
N SER A 94 0.36 -2.41 2.69
CA SER A 94 0.29 -3.42 3.75
C SER A 94 -1.16 -3.75 4.13
N GLN A 95 -2.02 -2.74 4.28
CA GLN A 95 -3.44 -2.95 4.53
C GLN A 95 -4.15 -3.61 3.34
N ALA A 96 -3.80 -3.21 2.11
CA ALA A 96 -4.36 -3.83 0.91
C ALA A 96 -4.01 -5.32 0.84
N ASN A 97 -2.76 -5.70 1.07
CA ASN A 97 -2.33 -7.09 1.12
C ASN A 97 -3.01 -7.87 2.27
N MET A 98 -3.15 -7.25 3.44
CA MET A 98 -3.87 -7.86 4.57
C MET A 98 -5.33 -8.14 4.19
N ALA A 99 -6.01 -7.22 3.53
CA ALA A 99 -7.40 -7.41 3.09
C ALA A 99 -7.53 -8.60 2.12
N VAL A 100 -6.58 -8.75 1.18
CA VAL A 100 -6.53 -9.91 0.27
C VAL A 100 -6.37 -11.21 1.06
N TYR A 101 -5.39 -11.29 1.96
CA TYR A 101 -5.18 -12.49 2.76
C TYR A 101 -6.41 -12.86 3.59
N HIS A 102 -7.01 -11.92 4.30
CA HIS A 102 -8.21 -12.16 5.10
C HIS A 102 -9.44 -12.57 4.27
N THR A 103 -9.46 -12.27 2.98
CA THR A 103 -10.55 -12.68 2.09
C THR A 103 -10.43 -14.16 1.70
N VAL A 104 -9.22 -14.68 1.55
CA VAL A 104 -8.97 -16.01 0.95
C VAL A 104 -8.33 -17.01 1.89
N LEU A 105 -7.87 -16.58 3.07
CA LEU A 105 -7.15 -17.41 4.04
C LEU A 105 -7.73 -17.27 5.45
N ASN A 106 -7.55 -18.32 6.26
CA ASN A 106 -7.76 -18.30 7.70
C ASN A 106 -6.39 -18.19 8.42
N PRO A 107 -6.36 -17.66 9.66
CA PRO A 107 -5.14 -17.72 10.48
C PRO A 107 -4.62 -19.15 10.58
N GLY A 108 -3.31 -19.33 10.34
CA GLY A 108 -2.66 -20.64 10.32
C GLY A 108 -2.61 -21.33 8.95
N ASP A 109 -3.31 -20.81 7.94
CA ASP A 109 -3.14 -21.31 6.56
C ASP A 109 -1.72 -21.04 6.05
N THR A 110 -1.31 -21.78 5.02
CA THR A 110 0.05 -21.69 4.48
C THR A 110 0.12 -20.72 3.32
N ILE A 111 1.08 -19.80 3.36
CA ILE A 111 1.45 -18.93 2.25
C ILE A 111 2.84 -19.29 1.71
N LEU A 112 2.99 -19.20 0.40
CA LEU A 112 4.28 -19.31 -0.28
C LEU A 112 4.70 -17.93 -0.75
N GLY A 113 5.74 -17.38 -0.15
CA GLY A 113 6.21 -16.01 -0.41
C GLY A 113 7.69 -15.95 -0.78
N MET A 114 8.10 -14.91 -1.49
CA MET A 114 9.51 -14.66 -1.76
C MET A 114 10.22 -14.20 -0.48
N ASN A 115 11.41 -14.76 -0.23
CA ASN A 115 12.23 -14.37 0.91
C ASN A 115 12.60 -12.87 0.83
N LEU A 116 12.52 -12.17 1.96
CA LEU A 116 12.82 -10.74 2.04
C LEU A 116 14.22 -10.39 1.51
N SER A 117 15.22 -11.21 1.83
CA SER A 117 16.62 -11.02 1.38
C SER A 117 16.80 -11.23 -0.12
N HIS A 118 15.82 -11.79 -0.81
CA HIS A 118 15.86 -12.08 -2.25
C HIS A 118 14.87 -11.21 -3.04
N GLY A 119 14.37 -10.11 -2.45
CA GLY A 119 13.46 -9.18 -3.11
C GLY A 119 11.99 -9.34 -2.70
N GLY A 120 11.67 -10.17 -1.71
CA GLY A 120 10.33 -10.26 -1.13
C GLY A 120 9.94 -8.98 -0.39
N HIS A 121 8.65 -8.77 -0.22
CA HIS A 121 8.12 -7.67 0.59
C HIS A 121 7.88 -8.14 2.04
N LEU A 122 7.85 -7.19 2.99
CA LEU A 122 7.51 -7.49 4.39
C LEU A 122 6.19 -8.25 4.52
N THR A 123 5.18 -7.89 3.74
CA THR A 123 3.86 -8.54 3.75
C THR A 123 3.81 -9.90 3.06
N HIS A 124 4.93 -10.42 2.58
CA HIS A 124 5.03 -11.75 1.98
C HIS A 124 5.51 -12.83 2.96
N GLY A 125 5.23 -12.66 4.25
CA GLY A 125 5.54 -13.65 5.28
C GLY A 125 6.78 -13.31 6.12
N CYS A 126 7.24 -12.06 6.14
CA CYS A 126 8.32 -11.67 7.04
C CYS A 126 7.90 -11.87 8.50
N PRO A 127 8.74 -12.51 9.35
CA PRO A 127 8.36 -12.85 10.73
C PRO A 127 7.94 -11.68 11.61
N VAL A 128 8.39 -10.47 11.30
CA VAL A 128 8.04 -9.25 12.05
C VAL A 128 6.81 -8.52 11.49
N ASN A 129 6.18 -9.08 10.46
CA ASN A 129 4.99 -8.54 9.81
C ASN A 129 3.76 -9.38 10.14
N PHE A 130 2.54 -8.79 10.01
CA PHE A 130 1.29 -9.53 10.25
C PHE A 130 1.24 -10.87 9.50
N SER A 131 1.75 -10.91 8.28
CA SER A 131 1.74 -12.11 7.44
C SER A 131 2.60 -13.25 8.00
N GLY A 132 3.71 -12.91 8.67
CA GLY A 132 4.63 -13.89 9.25
C GLY A 132 4.15 -14.51 10.55
N TYR A 133 3.36 -13.78 11.36
CA TYR A 133 2.83 -14.36 12.61
C TYR A 133 1.38 -14.84 12.52
N THR A 134 0.67 -14.50 11.43
CA THR A 134 -0.71 -14.96 11.22
C THR A 134 -0.76 -16.27 10.44
N TYR A 135 0.18 -16.50 9.52
CA TYR A 135 0.18 -17.60 8.58
C TYR A 135 1.43 -18.47 8.71
N ASN A 136 1.33 -19.72 8.25
CA ASN A 136 2.48 -20.59 8.10
C ASN A 136 3.23 -20.20 6.81
N VAL A 137 4.49 -19.78 6.94
CA VAL A 137 5.24 -19.23 5.82
C VAL A 137 6.21 -20.24 5.25
N VAL A 138 6.09 -20.51 3.97
CA VAL A 138 7.08 -21.20 3.16
C VAL A 138 7.75 -20.19 2.25
N SER A 139 9.07 -20.06 2.33
CA SER A 139 9.81 -19.08 1.52
C SER A 139 10.49 -19.73 0.33
N TYR A 140 10.46 -19.05 -0.81
CA TYR A 140 11.33 -19.35 -1.95
C TYR A 140 12.30 -18.18 -2.19
N GLY A 141 13.37 -18.44 -2.92
CA GLY A 141 14.37 -17.43 -3.25
C GLY A 141 14.74 -17.44 -4.72
N VAL A 142 15.86 -16.80 -5.01
CA VAL A 142 16.51 -16.85 -6.32
C VAL A 142 17.66 -17.86 -6.29
N ASN A 143 17.96 -18.43 -7.44
CA ASN A 143 19.14 -19.28 -7.63
C ASN A 143 20.42 -18.44 -7.46
N GLN A 144 21.39 -18.95 -6.70
CA GLN A 144 22.59 -18.21 -6.34
C GLN A 144 23.52 -17.91 -7.54
N GLU A 145 23.51 -18.76 -8.57
CA GLU A 145 24.37 -18.59 -9.73
C GLU A 145 23.74 -17.73 -10.82
N THR A 146 22.42 -17.88 -11.03
CA THR A 146 21.71 -17.21 -12.12
C THR A 146 20.97 -15.95 -11.68
N GLU A 147 20.77 -15.78 -10.37
CA GLU A 147 19.98 -14.70 -9.75
C GLU A 147 18.51 -14.66 -10.25
N LEU A 148 18.04 -15.74 -10.84
CA LEU A 148 16.68 -15.91 -11.32
C LEU A 148 15.83 -16.77 -10.37
N ILE A 149 14.50 -16.58 -10.43
CA ILE A 149 13.56 -17.45 -9.73
C ILE A 149 13.58 -18.85 -10.38
N ASP A 150 13.79 -19.90 -9.57
CA ASP A 150 13.63 -21.28 -9.97
C ASP A 150 12.16 -21.70 -9.81
N TYR A 151 11.42 -21.68 -10.90
CA TYR A 151 9.99 -22.03 -10.91
C TYR A 151 9.73 -23.52 -10.63
N ASP A 152 10.69 -24.41 -10.85
CA ASP A 152 10.54 -25.82 -10.50
C ASP A 152 10.66 -26.01 -8.98
N GLU A 153 11.56 -25.29 -8.31
CA GLU A 153 11.60 -25.27 -6.85
C GLU A 153 10.35 -24.61 -6.26
N VAL A 154 9.85 -23.52 -6.82
CA VAL A 154 8.57 -22.92 -6.40
C VAL A 154 7.43 -23.93 -6.49
N ARG A 155 7.31 -24.67 -7.61
CA ARG A 155 6.29 -25.71 -7.81
C ARG A 155 6.42 -26.83 -6.79
N LYS A 156 7.63 -27.29 -6.53
CA LYS A 156 7.92 -28.32 -5.55
C LYS A 156 7.53 -27.90 -4.13
N LEU A 157 7.90 -26.68 -3.71
CA LEU A 157 7.51 -26.12 -2.42
C LEU A 157 5.99 -25.99 -2.28
N ALA A 158 5.31 -25.46 -3.30
CA ALA A 158 3.85 -25.33 -3.32
C ALA A 158 3.17 -26.71 -3.22
N THR A 159 3.67 -27.72 -3.93
CA THR A 159 3.09 -29.06 -3.91
C THR A 159 3.29 -29.76 -2.57
N LYS A 160 4.46 -29.58 -1.95
CA LYS A 160 4.82 -30.22 -0.66
C LYS A 160 4.02 -29.64 0.52
N ASN A 161 3.63 -28.38 0.44
CA ASN A 161 3.04 -27.63 1.55
C ASN A 161 1.55 -27.26 1.31
N LYS A 162 0.86 -28.09 0.55
CA LYS A 162 -0.60 -27.97 0.32
C LYS A 162 -1.37 -28.22 1.60
#